data_2840aff7d3f24066ad7d26dccd56fca5
#
_entry.id   2840aff7d3f24066ad7d26dccd56fca5
#
_cell.length_a   1.000
_cell.length_b   1.000
_cell.length_c   1.000
_cell.angle_alpha   90.00
_cell.angle_beta   90.00
_cell.angle_gamma   90.00
#
_symmetry.space_group_name_H-M   'P 1'
#
loop_
_entity.id
_entity.type
_entity.pdbx_description
1 polymer ?
#
loop_
_entity_poly.entity_id
_entity_poly.type
_entity_poly.pdbx_seq_one_letter_code
_entity_poly.pdbx_strand_id
1 'polypeptide(L)'
;MSEQFFLSLQQNIKLMLWAPILSTIFRIIFMIVYNPYPTWKGRWKSVLGSLRYGFWWGMDFDAYVFLLPLVLVTLPALLFDGYHQIEDTVRLVGLTIYSCVLYAAFAGKMIFYKHFHDTYNYMVHYGNHAEKHNLIDLFFNQDRGMLVILGLIPITFISWYMGNFFLSLPSIPYPTIEGTWPTIVWNIGLVAISVLGFYWFRYGGTLSHDDKPEWDTIPTVVKEDIFFARATVPDLCALETVLKHPLRDEYTASDEDIDDAIHRIVPKEYKDSWQDLSTPLHAFKRVASGPRIDKPQHIFFIVGESIPQWSLDEPYKDLNICPGLWDFKDNPHTAQVPNFLPAGNVSRPSIVSLLSGVF
;
A
#
# COMPACT_ATOMS: atom_id res chain seq x y z
N MET A 1 9.14 -21.32 -36.67
CA MET A 1 8.75 -20.01 -36.07
C MET A 1 7.37 -20.06 -35.38
N SER A 2 6.27 -20.35 -36.06
CA SER A 2 4.91 -20.38 -35.47
C SER A 2 4.75 -21.44 -34.35
N GLU A 3 5.25 -22.64 -34.56
CA GLU A 3 5.24 -23.71 -33.55
C GLU A 3 6.09 -23.33 -32.34
N GLN A 4 7.29 -22.81 -32.55
CA GLN A 4 8.18 -22.35 -31.48
C GLN A 4 7.54 -21.24 -30.65
N PHE A 5 6.89 -20.26 -31.30
CA PHE A 5 6.15 -19.22 -30.62
C PHE A 5 5.01 -19.80 -29.77
N PHE A 6 4.22 -20.72 -30.32
CA PHE A 6 3.12 -21.34 -29.61
C PHE A 6 3.57 -22.14 -28.40
N LEU A 7 4.65 -22.92 -28.52
CA LEU A 7 5.23 -23.69 -27.39
C LEU A 7 5.81 -22.75 -26.33
N SER A 8 6.56 -21.74 -26.76
CA SER A 8 7.16 -20.73 -25.86
C SER A 8 6.09 -19.95 -25.09
N LEU A 9 4.97 -19.60 -25.75
CA LEU A 9 3.83 -18.95 -25.13
C LEU A 9 3.22 -19.81 -24.01
N GLN A 10 3.08 -21.10 -24.24
CA GLN A 10 2.57 -22.03 -23.21
C GLN A 10 3.51 -22.09 -21.98
N GLN A 11 4.83 -22.06 -22.19
CA GLN A 11 5.78 -22.03 -21.07
C GLN A 11 5.61 -20.76 -20.24
N ASN A 12 5.41 -19.62 -20.87
CA ASN A 12 5.17 -18.36 -20.17
C ASN A 12 3.86 -18.40 -19.35
N ILE A 13 2.78 -18.97 -19.92
CA ILE A 13 1.49 -19.16 -19.22
C ILE A 13 1.64 -20.08 -18.02
N LYS A 14 2.37 -21.20 -18.17
CA LYS A 14 2.62 -22.12 -17.06
C LYS A 14 3.33 -21.47 -15.89
N LEU A 15 4.37 -20.68 -16.16
CA LEU A 15 5.11 -19.96 -15.13
C LEU A 15 4.30 -18.85 -14.47
N MET A 16 3.41 -18.18 -15.23
CA MET A 16 2.53 -17.17 -14.68
C MET A 16 1.64 -17.71 -13.55
N LEU A 17 1.30 -19.01 -13.57
CA LEU A 17 0.46 -19.61 -12.52
C LEU A 17 1.10 -19.57 -11.13
N TRP A 18 2.42 -19.56 -11.04
CA TRP A 18 3.12 -19.53 -9.76
C TRP A 18 2.93 -18.23 -8.98
N ALA A 19 2.99 -17.08 -9.65
CA ALA A 19 2.91 -15.78 -9.01
C ALA A 19 1.62 -15.57 -8.19
N PRO A 20 0.40 -15.75 -8.72
CA PRO A 20 -0.83 -15.61 -7.95
C PRO A 20 -1.01 -16.71 -6.88
N ILE A 21 -0.43 -17.89 -7.06
CA ILE A 21 -0.41 -18.92 -6.01
C ILE A 21 0.43 -18.42 -4.83
N LEU A 22 1.64 -17.93 -5.09
CA LEU A 22 2.54 -17.40 -4.06
C LEU A 22 1.93 -16.20 -3.33
N SER A 23 1.39 -15.24 -4.08
CA SER A 23 0.68 -14.08 -3.53
C SER A 23 -0.51 -14.49 -2.65
N THR A 24 -1.24 -15.53 -3.05
CA THR A 24 -2.35 -16.06 -2.25
C THR A 24 -1.87 -16.74 -0.97
N ILE A 25 -0.76 -17.50 -1.04
CA ILE A 25 -0.12 -18.10 0.14
C ILE A 25 0.30 -17.03 1.14
N PHE A 26 0.95 -15.96 0.68
CA PHE A 26 1.35 -14.84 1.54
C PHE A 26 0.14 -14.16 2.20
N ARG A 27 -0.95 -13.98 1.47
CA ARG A 27 -2.20 -13.44 2.02
C ARG A 27 -2.78 -14.34 3.10
N ILE A 28 -2.77 -15.67 2.90
CA ILE A 28 -3.23 -16.63 3.90
C ILE A 28 -2.33 -16.58 5.14
N ILE A 29 -1.00 -16.52 4.97
CA ILE A 29 -0.05 -16.39 6.09
C ILE A 29 -0.33 -15.10 6.87
N PHE A 30 -0.52 -13.96 6.18
CA PHE A 30 -0.90 -12.70 6.82
C PHE A 30 -2.17 -12.83 7.65
N MET A 31 -3.22 -13.43 7.07
CA MET A 31 -4.48 -13.65 7.78
C MET A 31 -4.32 -14.56 9.01
N ILE A 32 -3.49 -15.59 8.95
CA ILE A 32 -3.26 -16.49 10.08
C ILE A 32 -2.46 -15.79 11.19
N VAL A 33 -1.40 -15.06 10.84
CA VAL A 33 -0.48 -14.43 11.80
C VAL A 33 -1.14 -13.28 12.54
N TYR A 34 -1.90 -12.45 11.83
CA TYR A 34 -2.51 -11.24 12.39
C TYR A 34 -4.01 -11.35 12.66
N ASN A 35 -4.55 -12.56 12.66
CA ASN A 35 -5.97 -12.79 12.94
C ASN A 35 -6.39 -12.18 14.29
N PRO A 36 -7.26 -11.17 14.31
CA PRO A 36 -7.74 -10.58 15.56
C PRO A 36 -8.85 -11.40 16.23
N TYR A 37 -9.32 -12.46 15.58
CA TYR A 37 -10.48 -13.23 16.01
C TYR A 37 -10.06 -14.58 16.56
N PRO A 38 -10.70 -15.07 17.64
CA PRO A 38 -10.38 -16.39 18.20
C PRO A 38 -10.76 -17.54 17.24
N THR A 39 -11.72 -17.31 16.36
CA THR A 39 -12.11 -18.28 15.32
C THR A 39 -12.62 -17.57 14.06
N TRP A 40 -12.54 -18.23 12.90
CA TRP A 40 -13.12 -17.74 11.64
C TRP A 40 -14.59 -18.16 11.43
N LYS A 41 -15.20 -18.80 12.46
CA LYS A 41 -16.60 -19.22 12.37
C LYS A 41 -17.51 -18.01 12.10
N GLY A 42 -18.34 -18.12 11.05
CA GLY A 42 -19.22 -17.04 10.60
C GLY A 42 -18.57 -16.00 9.68
N ARG A 43 -17.23 -16.02 9.49
CA ARG A 43 -16.49 -15.04 8.68
C ARG A 43 -15.97 -15.60 7.34
N TRP A 44 -16.32 -16.83 7.00
CA TRP A 44 -15.84 -17.48 5.78
C TRP A 44 -16.15 -16.72 4.49
N LYS A 45 -17.27 -15.97 4.45
CA LYS A 45 -17.60 -15.14 3.30
C LYS A 45 -16.56 -14.01 3.11
N SER A 46 -16.13 -13.38 4.21
CA SER A 46 -15.09 -12.34 4.18
C SER A 46 -13.72 -12.93 3.82
N VAL A 47 -13.35 -14.09 4.35
CA VAL A 47 -12.12 -14.81 4.01
C VAL A 47 -12.07 -15.14 2.52
N LEU A 48 -13.11 -15.84 2.00
CA LEU A 48 -13.16 -16.23 0.59
C LEU A 48 -13.28 -15.01 -0.33
N GLY A 49 -14.03 -13.99 0.08
CA GLY A 49 -14.12 -12.72 -0.63
C GLY A 49 -12.77 -12.03 -0.75
N SER A 50 -12.01 -11.97 0.35
CA SER A 50 -10.67 -11.41 0.40
C SER A 50 -9.70 -12.20 -0.49
N LEU A 51 -9.72 -13.53 -0.44
CA LEU A 51 -8.87 -14.37 -1.28
C LEU A 51 -9.19 -14.19 -2.77
N ARG A 52 -10.49 -14.26 -3.13
CA ARG A 52 -10.93 -14.11 -4.51
C ARG A 52 -10.62 -12.72 -5.07
N TYR A 53 -11.01 -11.68 -4.35
CA TYR A 53 -10.82 -10.31 -4.81
C TYR A 53 -9.35 -9.93 -4.86
N GLY A 54 -8.59 -10.28 -3.81
CA GLY A 54 -7.17 -10.03 -3.76
C GLY A 54 -6.35 -10.83 -4.79
N PHE A 55 -6.83 -12.03 -5.21
CA PHE A 55 -6.26 -12.76 -6.34
C PHE A 55 -6.37 -11.94 -7.63
N TRP A 56 -7.58 -11.49 -7.99
CA TRP A 56 -7.79 -10.70 -9.19
C TRP A 56 -7.07 -9.35 -9.16
N TRP A 57 -7.04 -8.69 -7.99
CA TRP A 57 -6.31 -7.44 -7.84
C TRP A 57 -4.79 -7.64 -7.97
N GLY A 58 -4.25 -8.73 -7.42
CA GLY A 58 -2.82 -9.07 -7.53
C GLY A 58 -2.37 -9.33 -8.96
N MET A 59 -3.30 -9.74 -9.84
CA MET A 59 -3.01 -9.96 -11.26
C MET A 59 -2.55 -8.68 -11.98
N ASP A 60 -2.77 -7.49 -11.44
CA ASP A 60 -2.22 -6.24 -12.00
C ASP A 60 -0.69 -6.31 -12.12
N PHE A 61 -0.01 -6.95 -11.16
CA PHE A 61 1.43 -7.20 -11.20
C PHE A 61 1.79 -8.62 -11.68
N ASP A 62 1.06 -9.64 -11.23
CA ASP A 62 1.37 -11.03 -11.54
C ASP A 62 1.30 -11.35 -13.05
N ALA A 63 0.47 -10.62 -13.82
CA ALA A 63 0.39 -10.76 -15.27
C ALA A 63 1.72 -10.40 -15.98
N TYR A 64 2.59 -9.61 -15.36
CA TYR A 64 3.90 -9.30 -15.95
C TYR A 64 4.84 -10.51 -15.99
N VAL A 65 4.58 -11.55 -15.17
CA VAL A 65 5.29 -12.84 -15.26
C VAL A 65 5.03 -13.54 -16.60
N PHE A 66 3.94 -13.20 -17.28
CA PHE A 66 3.68 -13.64 -18.65
C PHE A 66 4.30 -12.68 -19.69
N LEU A 67 4.11 -11.37 -19.51
CA LEU A 67 4.54 -10.37 -20.51
C LEU A 67 6.07 -10.27 -20.61
N LEU A 68 6.78 -10.23 -19.47
CA LEU A 68 8.23 -10.07 -19.49
C LEU A 68 8.95 -11.22 -20.20
N PRO A 69 8.65 -12.52 -19.94
CA PRO A 69 9.21 -13.60 -20.73
C PRO A 69 8.76 -13.59 -22.19
N LEU A 70 7.57 -13.11 -22.51
CA LEU A 70 7.15 -12.95 -23.92
C LEU A 70 8.10 -12.02 -24.67
N VAL A 71 8.44 -10.88 -24.07
CA VAL A 71 9.30 -9.87 -24.68
C VAL A 71 10.80 -10.24 -24.59
N LEU A 72 11.26 -10.73 -23.45
CA LEU A 72 12.67 -10.95 -23.17
C LEU A 72 13.19 -12.34 -23.53
N VAL A 73 12.28 -13.31 -23.70
CA VAL A 73 12.65 -14.70 -23.98
C VAL A 73 12.06 -15.16 -25.31
N THR A 74 10.72 -15.11 -25.45
CA THR A 74 10.03 -15.64 -26.63
C THR A 74 10.44 -14.91 -27.91
N LEU A 75 10.43 -13.57 -27.92
CA LEU A 75 10.79 -12.82 -29.10
C LEU A 75 12.29 -12.97 -29.49
N PRO A 76 13.26 -12.88 -28.56
CA PRO A 76 14.65 -13.16 -28.88
C PRO A 76 14.91 -14.59 -29.37
N ALA A 77 14.25 -15.60 -28.78
CA ALA A 77 14.38 -16.99 -29.21
C ALA A 77 13.89 -17.23 -30.67
N LEU A 78 12.95 -16.41 -31.15
CA LEU A 78 12.50 -16.47 -32.54
C LEU A 78 13.52 -15.85 -33.53
N LEU A 79 14.39 -14.98 -33.05
CA LEU A 79 15.35 -14.22 -33.85
C LEU A 79 16.75 -14.84 -33.82
N PHE A 80 17.11 -15.54 -32.73
CA PHE A 80 18.46 -16.00 -32.47
C PHE A 80 18.44 -17.51 -32.08
N ASP A 81 18.91 -18.40 -32.97
CA ASP A 81 18.90 -19.86 -32.75
C ASP A 81 19.65 -20.28 -31.47
N GLY A 82 20.74 -19.61 -31.11
CA GLY A 82 21.52 -19.91 -29.91
C GLY A 82 20.76 -19.59 -28.60
N TYR A 83 19.72 -18.79 -28.64
CA TYR A 83 18.97 -18.39 -27.45
C TYR A 83 18.11 -19.55 -26.88
N HIS A 84 17.72 -20.48 -27.71
CA HIS A 84 16.92 -21.67 -27.30
C HIS A 84 17.56 -22.47 -26.18
N GLN A 85 18.90 -22.48 -26.10
CA GLN A 85 19.64 -23.25 -25.08
C GLN A 85 19.48 -22.69 -23.66
N ILE A 86 19.18 -21.41 -23.54
CA ILE A 86 19.12 -20.69 -22.26
C ILE A 86 17.71 -20.17 -21.92
N GLU A 87 16.75 -20.28 -22.84
CA GLU A 87 15.44 -19.65 -22.68
C GLU A 87 14.70 -20.03 -21.38
N ASP A 88 14.70 -21.32 -21.03
CA ASP A 88 14.04 -21.79 -19.79
C ASP A 88 14.80 -21.34 -18.54
N THR A 89 16.13 -21.27 -18.61
CA THR A 89 16.93 -20.71 -17.51
C THR A 89 16.62 -19.26 -17.28
N VAL A 90 16.50 -18.47 -18.35
CA VAL A 90 16.15 -17.03 -18.25
C VAL A 90 14.74 -16.85 -17.68
N ARG A 91 13.78 -17.68 -18.10
CA ARG A 91 12.43 -17.70 -17.51
C ARG A 91 12.45 -18.00 -16.00
N LEU A 92 13.20 -19.03 -15.60
CA LEU A 92 13.31 -19.44 -14.20
C LEU A 92 13.97 -18.37 -13.33
N VAL A 93 15.03 -17.73 -13.83
CA VAL A 93 15.68 -16.61 -13.16
C VAL A 93 14.71 -15.46 -12.99
N GLY A 94 14.00 -15.08 -14.05
CA GLY A 94 13.00 -14.02 -13.99
C GLY A 94 11.88 -14.29 -12.98
N LEU A 95 11.32 -15.51 -13.00
CA LEU A 95 10.31 -15.95 -12.04
C LEU A 95 10.83 -15.91 -10.60
N THR A 96 12.06 -16.36 -10.39
CA THR A 96 12.68 -16.39 -9.07
C THR A 96 12.90 -14.99 -8.53
N ILE A 97 13.42 -14.06 -9.36
CA ILE A 97 13.59 -12.65 -8.99
C ILE A 97 12.22 -12.06 -8.63
N TYR A 98 11.20 -12.27 -9.46
CA TYR A 98 9.86 -11.78 -9.18
C TYR A 98 9.30 -12.31 -7.85
N SER A 99 9.49 -13.61 -7.58
CA SER A 99 9.08 -14.23 -6.32
C SER A 99 9.81 -13.64 -5.11
N CYS A 100 11.09 -13.30 -5.25
CA CYS A 100 11.84 -12.60 -4.19
C CYS A 100 11.31 -11.18 -3.96
N VAL A 101 10.91 -10.47 -5.02
CA VAL A 101 10.27 -9.15 -4.92
C VAL A 101 8.92 -9.25 -4.20
N LEU A 102 8.08 -10.23 -4.59
CA LEU A 102 6.82 -10.50 -3.88
C LEU A 102 7.04 -10.79 -2.40
N TYR A 103 8.05 -11.63 -2.08
CA TYR A 103 8.39 -11.92 -0.68
C TYR A 103 8.86 -10.69 0.08
N ALA A 104 9.72 -9.88 -0.52
CA ALA A 104 10.20 -8.65 0.12
C ALA A 104 9.05 -7.68 0.42
N ALA A 105 8.13 -7.50 -0.54
CA ALA A 105 6.93 -6.69 -0.35
C ALA A 105 6.02 -7.27 0.75
N PHE A 106 5.82 -8.59 0.76
CA PHE A 106 5.05 -9.27 1.80
C PHE A 106 5.70 -9.12 3.19
N ALA A 107 7.00 -9.39 3.31
CA ALA A 107 7.72 -9.28 4.58
C ALA A 107 7.70 -7.84 5.12
N GLY A 108 7.87 -6.87 4.25
CA GLY A 108 7.73 -5.46 4.59
C GLY A 108 6.32 -5.12 5.07
N LYS A 109 5.26 -5.64 4.42
CA LYS A 109 3.87 -5.49 4.89
C LYS A 109 3.65 -6.11 6.26
N MET A 110 4.24 -7.28 6.53
CA MET A 110 4.16 -7.91 7.85
C MET A 110 4.74 -7.01 8.93
N ILE A 111 5.92 -6.41 8.68
CA ILE A 111 6.55 -5.45 9.59
C ILE A 111 5.70 -4.18 9.72
N PHE A 112 5.27 -3.62 8.61
CA PHE A 112 4.45 -2.42 8.58
C PHE A 112 3.15 -2.60 9.37
N TYR A 113 2.45 -3.71 9.16
CA TYR A 113 1.21 -4.03 9.88
C TYR A 113 1.44 -4.24 11.38
N LYS A 114 2.57 -4.82 11.78
CA LYS A 114 2.95 -4.97 13.20
C LYS A 114 3.02 -3.62 13.92
N HIS A 115 3.53 -2.58 13.25
CA HIS A 115 3.72 -1.27 13.85
C HIS A 115 2.52 -0.34 13.69
N PHE A 116 1.84 -0.39 12.55
CA PHE A 116 0.80 0.58 12.20
C PHE A 116 -0.61 0.00 12.11
N HIS A 117 -0.77 -1.32 12.22
CA HIS A 117 -2.04 -2.03 12.04
C HIS A 117 -2.76 -1.67 10.74
N ASP A 118 -1.99 -1.34 9.70
CA ASP A 118 -2.49 -0.97 8.38
C ASP A 118 -1.66 -1.60 7.27
N THR A 119 -2.20 -1.61 6.02
CA THR A 119 -1.39 -1.90 4.84
C THR A 119 -0.52 -0.69 4.51
N TYR A 120 0.42 -0.84 3.55
CA TYR A 120 1.24 0.27 3.10
C TYR A 120 0.40 1.50 2.80
N ASN A 121 0.76 2.61 3.39
CA ASN A 121 0.13 3.91 3.24
C ASN A 121 1.19 5.03 3.25
N TYR A 122 0.76 6.28 3.29
CA TYR A 122 1.65 7.44 3.27
C TYR A 122 2.75 7.44 4.37
N MET A 123 2.59 6.68 5.44
CA MET A 123 3.60 6.54 6.50
C MET A 123 4.94 5.98 5.98
N VAL A 124 4.92 5.25 4.86
CA VAL A 124 6.15 4.77 4.20
C VAL A 124 7.07 5.94 3.83
N HIS A 125 6.51 7.08 3.43
CA HIS A 125 7.31 8.27 3.07
C HIS A 125 8.03 8.89 4.27
N TYR A 126 7.48 8.78 5.47
CA TYR A 126 8.16 9.26 6.68
C TYR A 126 9.43 8.47 6.97
N GLY A 127 9.53 7.23 6.51
CA GLY A 127 10.77 6.45 6.56
C GLY A 127 11.93 7.13 5.82
N ASN A 128 11.66 7.92 4.79
CA ASN A 128 12.70 8.66 4.06
C ASN A 128 13.30 9.81 4.90
N HIS A 129 12.53 10.35 5.84
CA HIS A 129 12.92 11.44 6.73
C HIS A 129 13.43 10.95 8.10
N ALA A 130 13.23 9.67 8.40
CA ALA A 130 13.73 9.07 9.64
C ALA A 130 15.25 8.86 9.56
N GLU A 131 15.90 8.89 10.73
CA GLU A 131 17.32 8.55 10.83
C GLU A 131 17.55 7.11 10.37
N LYS A 132 18.34 6.92 9.33
CA LYS A 132 18.60 5.60 8.73
C LYS A 132 19.17 4.59 9.72
N HIS A 133 20.01 5.06 10.67
CA HIS A 133 20.56 4.20 11.70
C HIS A 133 19.46 3.60 12.59
N ASN A 134 18.51 4.42 13.02
CA ASN A 134 17.40 3.97 13.85
C ASN A 134 16.49 2.98 13.10
N LEU A 135 16.25 3.21 11.81
CA LEU A 135 15.47 2.27 10.99
C LEU A 135 16.17 0.91 10.83
N ILE A 136 17.49 0.92 10.63
CA ILE A 136 18.30 -0.30 10.53
C ILE A 136 18.29 -1.05 11.85
N ASP A 137 18.47 -0.33 12.97
CA ASP A 137 18.42 -0.90 14.32
C ASP A 137 17.05 -1.53 14.63
N LEU A 138 15.97 -0.80 14.34
CA LEU A 138 14.60 -1.30 14.45
C LEU A 138 14.40 -2.60 13.64
N PHE A 139 14.81 -2.59 12.37
CA PHE A 139 14.67 -3.74 11.47
C PHE A 139 15.41 -4.98 12.01
N PHE A 140 16.69 -4.83 12.40
CA PHE A 140 17.47 -5.99 12.83
C PHE A 140 17.15 -6.46 14.24
N ASN A 141 16.96 -5.56 15.18
CA ASN A 141 16.82 -5.90 16.61
C ASN A 141 15.36 -6.13 17.04
N GLN A 142 14.41 -5.36 16.50
CA GLN A 142 13.00 -5.48 16.89
C GLN A 142 12.17 -6.33 15.91
N ASP A 143 12.45 -6.26 14.61
CA ASP A 143 11.68 -6.94 13.56
C ASP A 143 12.34 -8.23 13.05
N ARG A 144 13.41 -8.67 13.72
CA ARG A 144 14.15 -9.87 13.35
C ARG A 144 14.60 -9.87 11.88
N GLY A 145 15.11 -8.73 11.41
CA GLY A 145 15.48 -8.50 10.01
C GLY A 145 16.38 -9.57 9.41
N MET A 146 17.28 -10.17 10.22
CA MET A 146 18.09 -11.29 9.77
C MET A 146 17.24 -12.50 9.33
N LEU A 147 16.16 -12.82 10.06
CA LEU A 147 15.25 -13.93 9.67
C LEU A 147 14.47 -13.58 8.41
N VAL A 148 14.11 -12.30 8.24
CA VAL A 148 13.44 -11.81 7.03
C VAL A 148 14.38 -11.97 5.82
N ILE A 149 15.64 -11.58 5.94
CA ILE A 149 16.65 -11.76 4.87
C ILE A 149 16.88 -13.24 4.57
N LEU A 150 17.06 -14.06 5.60
CA LEU A 150 17.24 -15.51 5.44
C LEU A 150 16.01 -16.19 4.80
N GLY A 151 14.82 -15.62 4.94
CA GLY A 151 13.61 -16.08 4.28
C GLY A 151 13.65 -16.01 2.74
N LEU A 152 14.53 -15.19 2.16
CA LEU A 152 14.78 -15.18 0.72
C LEU A 152 15.33 -16.51 0.20
N ILE A 153 16.11 -17.24 1.03
CA ILE A 153 16.72 -18.50 0.64
C ILE A 153 15.64 -19.55 0.30
N PRO A 154 14.73 -19.92 1.20
CA PRO A 154 13.68 -20.89 0.88
C PRO A 154 12.77 -20.42 -0.27
N ILE A 155 12.47 -19.13 -0.37
CA ILE A 155 11.65 -18.60 -1.47
C ILE A 155 12.36 -18.80 -2.82
N THR A 156 13.67 -18.53 -2.89
CA THR A 156 14.47 -18.79 -4.08
C THR A 156 14.41 -20.25 -4.49
N PHE A 157 14.66 -21.17 -3.56
CA PHE A 157 14.63 -22.62 -3.85
C PHE A 157 13.24 -23.12 -4.24
N ILE A 158 12.20 -22.70 -3.51
CA ILE A 158 10.82 -23.11 -3.78
C ILE A 158 10.39 -22.59 -5.16
N SER A 159 10.68 -21.33 -5.47
CA SER A 159 10.28 -20.72 -6.76
C SER A 159 11.01 -21.36 -7.93
N TRP A 160 12.30 -21.64 -7.77
CA TRP A 160 13.07 -22.38 -8.76
C TRP A 160 12.53 -23.78 -8.99
N TYR A 161 12.25 -24.53 -7.92
CA TYR A 161 11.69 -25.87 -8.00
C TYR A 161 10.29 -25.87 -8.63
N MET A 162 9.42 -24.97 -8.19
CA MET A 162 8.07 -24.84 -8.74
C MET A 162 8.08 -24.38 -10.19
N GLY A 163 8.98 -23.46 -10.55
CA GLY A 163 9.17 -23.07 -11.93
C GLY A 163 9.55 -24.26 -12.83
N ASN A 164 10.53 -25.08 -12.42
CA ASN A 164 10.87 -26.32 -13.13
C ASN A 164 9.69 -27.31 -13.21
N PHE A 165 8.95 -27.45 -12.12
CA PHE A 165 7.74 -28.28 -12.10
C PHE A 165 6.73 -27.80 -13.15
N PHE A 166 6.42 -26.50 -13.20
CA PHE A 166 5.47 -25.96 -14.18
C PHE A 166 5.98 -26.09 -15.62
N LEU A 167 7.27 -25.86 -15.86
CA LEU A 167 7.86 -26.05 -17.19
C LEU A 167 7.81 -27.52 -17.64
N SER A 168 7.91 -28.48 -16.72
CA SER A 168 7.84 -29.93 -17.03
C SER A 168 6.43 -30.42 -17.36
N LEU A 169 5.39 -29.64 -17.09
CA LEU A 169 4.03 -30.01 -17.46
C LEU A 169 3.88 -30.16 -18.97
N PRO A 170 3.06 -31.13 -19.45
CA PRO A 170 2.88 -31.37 -20.87
C PRO A 170 2.39 -30.10 -21.58
N SER A 171 2.92 -29.87 -22.78
CA SER A 171 2.48 -28.79 -23.66
C SER A 171 1.49 -29.36 -24.70
N ILE A 172 0.53 -28.52 -25.09
CA ILE A 172 -0.37 -28.86 -26.19
C ILE A 172 0.44 -28.81 -27.49
N PRO A 173 0.39 -29.84 -28.33
CA PRO A 173 1.12 -29.85 -29.58
C PRO A 173 0.57 -28.77 -30.53
N TYR A 174 1.44 -28.25 -31.38
CA TYR A 174 1.03 -27.28 -32.39
C TYR A 174 0.05 -27.97 -33.39
N PRO A 175 -1.11 -27.38 -33.68
CA PRO A 175 -2.07 -27.97 -34.62
C PRO A 175 -1.49 -27.98 -36.03
N THR A 176 -1.72 -29.07 -36.75
CA THR A 176 -1.38 -29.18 -38.19
C THR A 176 -2.34 -28.32 -38.99
N ILE A 177 -1.84 -27.19 -39.49
CA ILE A 177 -2.64 -26.24 -40.27
C ILE A 177 -2.12 -26.28 -41.72
N GLU A 178 -2.98 -26.75 -42.65
CA GLU A 178 -2.64 -26.78 -44.06
C GLU A 178 -3.03 -25.47 -44.76
N GLY A 179 -2.10 -24.94 -45.52
CA GLY A 179 -2.30 -23.73 -46.33
C GLY A 179 -1.79 -22.44 -45.71
N THR A 180 -1.34 -21.52 -46.56
CA THR A 180 -0.69 -20.27 -46.12
C THR A 180 -1.66 -19.33 -45.38
N TRP A 181 -2.86 -19.13 -45.91
CA TRP A 181 -3.86 -18.25 -45.32
C TRP A 181 -4.35 -18.69 -43.93
N PRO A 182 -4.74 -19.98 -43.74
CA PRO A 182 -5.09 -20.47 -42.38
C PRO A 182 -3.97 -20.30 -41.36
N THR A 183 -2.72 -20.55 -41.76
CA THR A 183 -1.55 -20.36 -40.88
C THR A 183 -1.36 -18.89 -40.48
N ILE A 184 -1.54 -17.95 -41.40
CA ILE A 184 -1.48 -16.51 -41.13
C ILE A 184 -2.58 -16.12 -40.13
N VAL A 185 -3.82 -16.53 -40.38
CA VAL A 185 -4.98 -16.23 -39.53
C VAL A 185 -4.76 -16.80 -38.12
N TRP A 186 -4.26 -18.04 -38.01
CA TRP A 186 -3.92 -18.67 -36.75
C TRP A 186 -2.86 -17.89 -35.93
N ASN A 187 -1.79 -17.46 -36.61
CA ASN A 187 -0.72 -16.70 -35.93
C ASN A 187 -1.19 -15.33 -35.47
N ILE A 188 -1.99 -14.63 -36.29
CA ILE A 188 -2.62 -13.37 -35.88
C ILE A 188 -3.54 -13.61 -34.65
N GLY A 189 -4.33 -14.70 -34.69
CA GLY A 189 -5.19 -15.09 -33.56
C GLY A 189 -4.42 -15.37 -32.29
N LEU A 190 -3.29 -16.08 -32.37
CA LEU A 190 -2.42 -16.35 -31.21
C LEU A 190 -1.87 -15.06 -30.60
N VAL A 191 -1.39 -14.13 -31.41
CA VAL A 191 -0.88 -12.84 -30.92
C VAL A 191 -2.04 -12.04 -30.29
N ALA A 192 -3.18 -11.98 -30.96
CA ALA A 192 -4.35 -11.26 -30.44
C ALA A 192 -4.83 -11.84 -29.10
N ILE A 193 -4.95 -13.16 -28.99
CA ILE A 193 -5.33 -13.84 -27.74
C ILE A 193 -4.29 -13.60 -26.64
N SER A 194 -3.00 -13.57 -26.98
CA SER A 194 -1.92 -13.30 -26.01
C SER A 194 -2.02 -11.89 -25.42
N VAL A 195 -2.25 -10.89 -26.29
CA VAL A 195 -2.42 -9.49 -25.90
C VAL A 195 -3.71 -9.30 -25.09
N LEU A 196 -4.83 -9.80 -25.59
CA LEU A 196 -6.12 -9.71 -24.89
C LEU A 196 -6.09 -10.47 -23.57
N GLY A 197 -5.47 -11.66 -23.54
CA GLY A 197 -5.29 -12.45 -22.31
C GLY A 197 -4.46 -11.71 -21.28
N PHE A 198 -3.36 -11.08 -21.67
CA PHE A 198 -2.55 -10.26 -20.78
C PHE A 198 -3.37 -9.15 -20.15
N TYR A 199 -4.10 -8.35 -20.94
CA TYR A 199 -4.92 -7.26 -20.40
C TYR A 199 -6.08 -7.78 -19.55
N TRP A 200 -6.72 -8.89 -19.95
CA TRP A 200 -7.79 -9.51 -19.17
C TRP A 200 -7.32 -9.95 -17.79
N PHE A 201 -6.14 -10.58 -17.70
CA PHE A 201 -5.55 -10.93 -16.42
C PHE A 201 -5.15 -9.69 -15.63
N ARG A 202 -4.44 -8.76 -16.27
CA ARG A 202 -3.97 -7.54 -15.63
C ARG A 202 -5.09 -6.68 -15.05
N TYR A 203 -6.21 -6.60 -15.74
CA TYR A 203 -7.36 -5.82 -15.26
C TYR A 203 -8.33 -6.63 -14.39
N GLY A 204 -7.89 -7.75 -13.83
CA GLY A 204 -8.66 -8.50 -12.86
C GLY A 204 -9.88 -9.22 -13.41
N GLY A 205 -9.79 -9.75 -14.66
CA GLY A 205 -10.86 -10.47 -15.33
C GLY A 205 -11.76 -9.59 -16.20
N THR A 206 -11.36 -8.35 -16.47
CA THR A 206 -12.02 -7.42 -17.38
C THR A 206 -11.07 -7.00 -18.51
N LEU A 207 -11.58 -6.35 -19.55
CA LEU A 207 -10.75 -5.74 -20.61
C LEU A 207 -10.68 -4.20 -20.49
N SER A 208 -11.35 -3.64 -19.49
CA SER A 208 -11.39 -2.21 -19.22
C SER A 208 -10.45 -1.86 -18.06
N HIS A 209 -9.62 -0.84 -18.24
CA HIS A 209 -8.77 -0.33 -17.19
C HIS A 209 -9.58 0.27 -16.04
N ASP A 210 -10.73 0.86 -16.33
CA ASP A 210 -11.57 1.54 -15.33
C ASP A 210 -12.31 0.56 -14.42
N ASP A 211 -12.47 -0.69 -14.87
CA ASP A 211 -13.14 -1.75 -14.12
C ASP A 211 -12.16 -2.64 -13.32
N LYS A 212 -10.87 -2.29 -13.30
CA LYS A 212 -9.88 -3.09 -12.56
C LYS A 212 -10.17 -3.04 -11.05
N PRO A 213 -9.81 -4.10 -10.31
CA PRO A 213 -9.95 -4.11 -8.86
C PRO A 213 -9.13 -3.00 -8.18
N GLU A 214 -9.79 -2.20 -7.33
CA GLU A 214 -9.21 -1.10 -6.56
C GLU A 214 -9.84 -1.03 -5.14
N TRP A 215 -9.38 -0.09 -4.32
CA TRP A 215 -9.86 0.08 -2.95
C TRP A 215 -11.37 0.33 -2.81
N ASP A 216 -11.92 1.15 -3.68
CA ASP A 216 -13.33 1.53 -3.69
C ASP A 216 -14.24 0.42 -4.18
N THR A 217 -13.73 -0.49 -5.02
CA THR A 217 -14.47 -1.62 -5.57
C THR A 217 -14.35 -2.91 -4.76
N ILE A 218 -13.69 -2.88 -3.57
CA ILE A 218 -13.69 -4.01 -2.64
C ILE A 218 -15.13 -4.41 -2.28
N PRO A 219 -15.50 -5.71 -2.36
CA PRO A 219 -16.84 -6.17 -2.03
C PRO A 219 -17.26 -5.80 -0.60
N THR A 220 -18.50 -5.37 -0.42
CA THR A 220 -19.06 -4.92 0.88
C THR A 220 -18.81 -5.93 1.99
N VAL A 221 -19.00 -7.23 1.72
CA VAL A 221 -18.77 -8.31 2.69
C VAL A 221 -17.32 -8.38 3.22
N VAL A 222 -16.38 -7.83 2.47
CA VAL A 222 -14.96 -7.73 2.88
C VAL A 222 -14.70 -6.37 3.50
N LYS A 223 -15.27 -5.30 2.92
CA LYS A 223 -15.06 -3.91 3.32
C LYS A 223 -15.60 -3.59 4.72
N GLU A 224 -16.67 -4.27 5.15
CA GLU A 224 -17.25 -4.16 6.49
C GLU A 224 -16.30 -4.62 7.61
N ASP A 225 -15.33 -5.45 7.28
CA ASP A 225 -14.31 -5.93 8.21
C ASP A 225 -12.95 -5.35 7.83
N ILE A 226 -12.47 -4.40 8.63
CA ILE A 226 -11.23 -3.66 8.37
C ILE A 226 -10.03 -4.61 8.22
N PHE A 227 -9.95 -5.68 9.00
CA PHE A 227 -8.87 -6.65 8.92
C PHE A 227 -8.85 -7.37 7.55
N PHE A 228 -10.01 -7.89 7.12
CA PHE A 228 -10.09 -8.56 5.82
C PHE A 228 -9.94 -7.59 4.64
N ALA A 229 -10.44 -6.36 4.77
CA ALA A 229 -10.21 -5.31 3.77
C ALA A 229 -8.69 -5.07 3.56
N ARG A 230 -7.92 -4.93 4.65
CA ARG A 230 -6.46 -4.75 4.61
C ARG A 230 -5.72 -6.01 4.10
N ALA A 231 -6.18 -7.20 4.50
CA ALA A 231 -5.63 -8.46 4.02
C ALA A 231 -5.83 -8.66 2.51
N THR A 232 -6.88 -8.07 1.94
CA THR A 232 -7.24 -8.17 0.52
C THR A 232 -6.23 -7.46 -0.37
N VAL A 233 -5.69 -6.33 0.08
CA VAL A 233 -4.80 -5.47 -0.73
C VAL A 233 -3.50 -6.20 -1.05
N PRO A 234 -3.15 -6.35 -2.35
CA PRO A 234 -1.88 -6.93 -2.74
C PRO A 234 -0.73 -5.99 -2.38
N ASP A 235 0.38 -6.59 -1.95
CA ASP A 235 1.49 -5.85 -1.37
C ASP A 235 2.17 -4.91 -2.38
N LEU A 236 2.34 -5.36 -3.62
CA LEU A 236 2.91 -4.54 -4.70
C LEU A 236 1.97 -3.41 -5.14
N CYS A 237 0.64 -3.67 -5.22
CA CYS A 237 -0.33 -2.64 -5.57
C CYS A 237 -0.37 -1.53 -4.49
N ALA A 238 -0.30 -1.93 -3.21
CA ALA A 238 -0.23 -0.96 -2.12
C ALA A 238 1.04 -0.11 -2.18
N LEU A 239 2.20 -0.73 -2.42
CA LEU A 239 3.47 -0.01 -2.59
C LEU A 239 3.44 0.93 -3.80
N GLU A 240 2.91 0.46 -4.94
CA GLU A 240 2.77 1.29 -6.15
C GLU A 240 1.93 2.54 -5.86
N THR A 241 0.78 2.37 -5.20
CA THR A 241 -0.11 3.48 -4.85
C THR A 241 0.61 4.52 -3.98
N VAL A 242 1.35 4.06 -2.97
CA VAL A 242 2.13 4.95 -2.10
C VAL A 242 3.21 5.68 -2.88
N LEU A 243 3.96 4.98 -3.74
CA LEU A 243 5.05 5.57 -4.51
C LEU A 243 4.56 6.55 -5.59
N LYS A 244 3.39 6.31 -6.18
CA LYS A 244 2.77 7.22 -7.17
C LYS A 244 2.20 8.49 -6.55
N HIS A 245 1.82 8.42 -5.26
CA HIS A 245 1.24 9.55 -4.54
C HIS A 245 2.18 9.99 -3.40
N PRO A 246 3.36 10.56 -3.73
CA PRO A 246 4.25 11.08 -2.70
C PRO A 246 3.53 12.16 -1.89
N LEU A 247 3.84 12.24 -0.59
CA LEU A 247 3.41 13.38 0.20
C LEU A 247 3.96 14.64 -0.47
N ARG A 248 3.08 15.47 -0.98
CA ARG A 248 3.46 16.81 -1.40
C ARG A 248 3.69 17.63 -0.14
N ASP A 249 4.92 17.66 0.33
CA ASP A 249 5.32 18.53 1.45
C ASP A 249 5.39 20.00 1.01
N GLU A 250 5.37 20.27 -0.28
CA GLU A 250 5.43 21.61 -0.86
C GLU A 250 4.24 21.81 -1.79
N TYR A 251 3.19 22.39 -1.23
CA TYR A 251 2.19 23.06 -2.03
C TYR A 251 2.77 24.43 -2.42
N THR A 252 3.40 24.49 -3.58
CA THR A 252 3.82 25.76 -4.17
C THR A 252 2.60 26.41 -4.83
N ALA A 253 1.76 27.06 -4.01
CA ALA A 253 0.76 27.96 -4.52
C ALA A 253 1.43 29.28 -4.88
N SER A 254 1.02 29.90 -5.98
CA SER A 254 1.41 31.29 -6.25
C SER A 254 0.80 32.22 -5.19
N ASP A 255 1.40 33.38 -4.97
CA ASP A 255 0.83 34.36 -4.05
C ASP A 255 -0.61 34.73 -4.44
N GLU A 256 -0.94 34.71 -5.73
CA GLU A 256 -2.28 34.93 -6.27
C GLU A 256 -3.26 33.80 -5.90
N ASP A 257 -2.84 32.54 -5.94
CA ASP A 257 -3.67 31.41 -5.51
C ASP A 257 -3.93 31.44 -4.00
N ILE A 258 -2.93 31.85 -3.22
CA ILE A 258 -3.06 32.02 -1.76
C ILE A 258 -4.05 33.12 -1.45
N ASP A 259 -3.94 34.27 -2.12
CA ASP A 259 -4.80 35.41 -1.96
C ASP A 259 -6.26 35.08 -2.31
N ASP A 260 -6.47 34.42 -3.44
CA ASP A 260 -7.77 33.89 -3.88
C ASP A 260 -8.39 32.91 -2.87
N ALA A 261 -7.58 31.98 -2.34
CA ALA A 261 -8.03 31.00 -1.34
C ALA A 261 -8.44 31.71 -0.04
N ILE A 262 -7.65 32.65 0.43
CA ILE A 262 -7.96 33.47 1.63
C ILE A 262 -9.24 34.30 1.42
N HIS A 263 -9.41 34.91 0.26
CA HIS A 263 -10.64 35.64 -0.08
C HIS A 263 -11.90 34.79 -0.06
N ARG A 264 -11.79 33.50 -0.36
CA ARG A 264 -12.92 32.54 -0.29
C ARG A 264 -13.24 32.09 1.14
N ILE A 265 -12.21 31.94 1.99
CA ILE A 265 -12.35 31.40 3.35
C ILE A 265 -12.74 32.48 4.35
N VAL A 266 -12.26 33.71 4.18
CA VAL A 266 -12.55 34.82 5.11
C VAL A 266 -14.02 35.25 5.00
N PRO A 267 -14.79 35.21 6.11
CA PRO A 267 -16.17 35.67 6.12
C PRO A 267 -16.29 37.16 5.63
N LYS A 268 -17.37 37.46 4.94
CA LYS A 268 -17.60 38.79 4.33
C LYS A 268 -17.53 39.93 5.36
N GLU A 269 -17.94 39.71 6.58
CA GLU A 269 -17.91 40.65 7.70
C GLU A 269 -16.48 41.04 8.14
N TYR A 270 -15.46 40.28 7.79
CA TYR A 270 -14.06 40.60 8.11
C TYR A 270 -13.28 41.15 6.91
N LYS A 271 -13.89 41.24 5.73
CA LYS A 271 -13.21 41.70 4.50
C LYS A 271 -12.74 43.16 4.59
N ASP A 272 -13.50 44.00 5.25
CA ASP A 272 -13.15 45.45 5.37
C ASP A 272 -11.99 45.69 6.36
N SER A 273 -11.83 44.80 7.33
CA SER A 273 -10.70 44.84 8.28
C SER A 273 -9.42 44.24 7.75
N TRP A 274 -9.50 43.54 6.61
CA TRP A 274 -8.37 42.81 6.04
C TRP A 274 -7.47 43.65 5.13
N GLN A 275 -7.97 44.74 4.55
CA GLN A 275 -7.19 45.62 3.67
C GLN A 275 -5.97 46.28 4.34
N ASP A 276 -5.95 46.30 5.68
CA ASP A 276 -4.84 46.87 6.47
C ASP A 276 -3.83 45.79 7.00
N LEU A 277 -4.01 44.52 6.63
CA LEU A 277 -3.15 43.44 7.15
C LEU A 277 -1.89 43.26 6.28
N SER A 278 -0.74 43.45 6.87
CA SER A 278 0.57 43.34 6.21
C SER A 278 0.92 41.92 5.79
N THR A 279 0.17 40.89 6.27
CA THR A 279 0.32 39.51 5.90
C THR A 279 -1.02 38.77 5.91
N PRO A 280 -1.27 37.85 4.95
CA PRO A 280 -2.50 37.07 4.88
C PRO A 280 -2.83 36.29 6.17
N LEU A 281 -1.83 35.91 6.94
CA LEU A 281 -1.98 35.16 8.21
C LEU A 281 -2.78 35.95 9.25
N HIS A 282 -2.79 37.28 9.21
CA HIS A 282 -3.60 38.12 10.11
C HIS A 282 -5.10 37.93 9.91
N ALA A 283 -5.55 37.51 8.71
CA ALA A 283 -6.96 37.22 8.44
C ALA A 283 -7.51 36.07 9.31
N PHE A 284 -6.64 35.18 9.78
CA PHE A 284 -7.00 34.05 10.68
C PHE A 284 -6.86 34.40 12.16
N LYS A 285 -6.42 35.62 12.50
CA LYS A 285 -6.30 36.05 13.88
C LYS A 285 -7.69 36.11 14.53
N ARG A 286 -7.88 35.32 15.58
CA ARG A 286 -9.09 35.34 16.38
C ARG A 286 -8.79 35.94 17.76
N VAL A 287 -9.64 36.78 18.25
CA VAL A 287 -9.56 37.36 19.59
C VAL A 287 -10.72 36.82 20.41
N ALA A 288 -10.42 36.19 21.54
CA ALA A 288 -11.45 35.67 22.43
C ALA A 288 -12.34 36.79 22.96
N SER A 289 -13.64 36.56 22.96
CA SER A 289 -14.68 37.50 23.47
C SER A 289 -15.02 37.14 24.93
N GLY A 290 -14.10 37.17 25.83
CA GLY A 290 -14.36 36.82 27.23
C GLY A 290 -13.67 37.79 28.20
N PRO A 291 -13.85 37.63 29.51
CA PRO A 291 -13.13 38.41 30.50
C PRO A 291 -11.62 38.19 30.28
N ARG A 292 -10.88 39.26 30.21
CA ARG A 292 -9.42 39.21 30.04
C ARG A 292 -8.77 39.14 31.41
N ILE A 293 -7.83 38.22 31.57
CA ILE A 293 -6.91 38.22 32.71
C ILE A 293 -5.81 39.26 32.46
N ASP A 294 -5.15 39.69 33.53
CA ASP A 294 -3.95 40.50 33.41
C ASP A 294 -2.90 39.80 32.58
N LYS A 295 -2.11 40.54 31.81
CA LYS A 295 -1.11 40.00 30.91
C LYS A 295 -0.10 39.15 31.72
N PRO A 296 -0.01 37.85 31.51
CA PRO A 296 0.96 36.98 32.22
C PRO A 296 2.39 37.37 31.82
N GLN A 297 3.30 37.27 32.75
CA GLN A 297 4.74 37.51 32.50
C GLN A 297 5.35 36.42 31.65
N HIS A 298 4.92 35.16 31.86
CA HIS A 298 5.39 34.00 31.14
C HIS A 298 4.23 33.08 30.79
N ILE A 299 4.31 32.43 29.62
CA ILE A 299 3.39 31.38 29.16
C ILE A 299 4.24 30.15 28.84
N PHE A 300 3.98 29.05 29.51
CA PHE A 300 4.59 27.77 29.22
C PHE A 300 3.60 26.94 28.41
N PHE A 301 3.97 26.57 27.19
CA PHE A 301 3.17 25.73 26.31
C PHE A 301 3.80 24.34 26.29
N ILE A 302 3.14 23.36 26.94
CA ILE A 302 3.64 21.99 27.06
C ILE A 302 2.80 21.09 26.17
N VAL A 303 3.41 20.49 25.16
CA VAL A 303 2.79 19.50 24.27
C VAL A 303 3.22 18.10 24.73
N GLY A 304 2.27 17.34 25.24
CA GLY A 304 2.48 15.93 25.59
C GLY A 304 2.16 15.04 24.40
N GLU A 305 3.15 14.29 23.92
CA GLU A 305 2.96 13.30 22.88
C GLU A 305 2.59 11.94 23.49
N SER A 306 1.68 11.20 22.82
CA SER A 306 1.26 9.86 23.22
C SER A 306 0.63 9.77 24.64
N ILE A 307 0.01 10.85 25.09
CA ILE A 307 -0.75 10.89 26.35
C ILE A 307 -2.24 10.77 26.01
N PRO A 308 -2.84 9.58 26.12
CA PRO A 308 -4.23 9.39 25.79
C PRO A 308 -5.14 9.91 26.91
N GLN A 309 -6.27 10.48 26.55
CA GLN A 309 -7.26 11.05 27.49
C GLN A 309 -7.74 10.03 28.55
N TRP A 310 -7.89 8.77 28.18
CA TRP A 310 -8.41 7.73 29.08
C TRP A 310 -7.60 7.60 30.38
N SER A 311 -6.29 7.93 30.36
CA SER A 311 -5.45 7.91 31.54
C SER A 311 -5.87 8.93 32.63
N LEU A 312 -6.70 9.90 32.24
CA LEU A 312 -7.28 10.95 33.09
C LEU A 312 -8.79 10.76 33.31
N ASP A 313 -9.38 9.65 32.87
CA ASP A 313 -10.77 9.31 33.12
C ASP A 313 -10.93 8.61 34.48
N GLU A 314 -11.98 8.94 35.22
CA GLU A 314 -12.24 8.45 36.58
C GLU A 314 -12.16 6.91 36.75
N PRO A 315 -12.67 6.08 35.81
CA PRO A 315 -12.52 4.62 35.93
C PRO A 315 -11.09 4.09 35.98
N TYR A 316 -10.11 4.89 35.54
CA TYR A 316 -8.70 4.49 35.46
C TYR A 316 -7.81 5.21 36.46
N LYS A 317 -8.37 6.03 37.36
CA LYS A 317 -7.64 6.82 38.37
C LYS A 317 -6.76 5.94 39.24
N ASP A 318 -7.27 4.80 39.68
CA ASP A 318 -6.57 3.87 40.59
C ASP A 318 -5.32 3.21 39.95
N LEU A 319 -5.21 3.24 38.61
CA LEU A 319 -4.01 2.77 37.90
C LEU A 319 -2.79 3.69 38.13
N ASN A 320 -3.02 4.92 38.58
CA ASN A 320 -1.99 5.91 38.91
C ASN A 320 -0.94 6.11 37.79
N ILE A 321 -1.37 6.12 36.54
CA ILE A 321 -0.49 6.21 35.38
C ILE A 321 0.13 7.60 35.24
N CYS A 322 -0.66 8.65 35.52
CA CYS A 322 -0.26 10.05 35.38
C CYS A 322 -0.59 10.87 36.63
N PRO A 323 0.02 10.59 37.81
CA PRO A 323 -0.36 11.23 39.06
C PRO A 323 -0.26 12.76 39.01
N GLY A 324 0.82 13.33 38.46
CA GLY A 324 0.97 14.78 38.33
C GLY A 324 -0.06 15.46 37.47
N LEU A 325 -0.62 14.78 36.45
CA LEU A 325 -1.72 15.31 35.63
C LEU A 325 -3.05 15.27 36.39
N TRP A 326 -3.24 14.30 37.30
CA TRP A 326 -4.40 14.27 38.18
C TRP A 326 -4.36 15.41 39.19
N ASP A 327 -3.17 15.74 39.73
CA ASP A 327 -3.00 16.89 40.61
C ASP A 327 -3.37 18.19 39.92
N PHE A 328 -3.03 18.34 38.63
CA PHE A 328 -3.49 19.47 37.83
C PHE A 328 -4.99 19.47 37.61
N LYS A 329 -5.59 18.32 37.26
CA LYS A 329 -7.02 18.18 37.03
C LYS A 329 -7.85 18.57 38.25
N ASP A 330 -7.41 18.20 39.43
CA ASP A 330 -8.08 18.45 40.71
C ASP A 330 -7.79 19.87 41.24
N ASN A 331 -6.88 20.64 40.64
CA ASN A 331 -6.51 21.98 41.10
C ASN A 331 -7.58 23.01 40.73
N PRO A 332 -8.10 23.84 41.67
CA PRO A 332 -9.12 24.82 41.42
C PRO A 332 -8.71 25.97 40.45
N HIS A 333 -7.41 26.13 40.20
CA HIS A 333 -6.89 27.10 39.23
C HIS A 333 -6.68 26.53 37.84
N THR A 334 -7.09 25.30 37.60
CA THR A 334 -6.97 24.62 36.28
C THR A 334 -8.31 24.60 35.56
N ALA A 335 -8.29 24.89 34.27
CA ALA A 335 -9.41 24.67 33.39
C ALA A 335 -9.14 23.47 32.47
N GLN A 336 -10.07 22.54 32.39
CA GLN A 336 -10.03 21.42 31.48
C GLN A 336 -10.96 21.66 30.29
N VAL A 337 -10.48 21.36 29.07
CA VAL A 337 -11.29 21.33 27.86
C VAL A 337 -11.62 19.86 27.58
N PRO A 338 -12.82 19.38 27.93
CA PRO A 338 -13.24 18.01 27.59
C PRO A 338 -13.52 17.92 26.07
N ASN A 339 -13.37 16.72 25.52
CA ASN A 339 -13.66 16.45 24.11
C ASN A 339 -12.77 17.24 23.13
N PHE A 340 -11.52 17.50 23.50
CA PHE A 340 -10.56 18.08 22.56
C PHE A 340 -10.18 17.04 21.48
N LEU A 341 -10.45 17.38 20.22
CA LEU A 341 -10.08 16.56 19.07
C LEU A 341 -8.80 17.13 18.44
N PRO A 342 -7.79 16.28 18.21
CA PRO A 342 -6.61 16.72 17.49
C PRO A 342 -6.96 17.02 16.03
N ALA A 343 -6.32 18.02 15.45
CA ALA A 343 -6.52 18.41 14.06
C ALA A 343 -5.84 17.48 13.05
N GLY A 344 -5.03 16.52 13.51
CA GLY A 344 -4.34 15.56 12.68
C GLY A 344 -4.15 14.21 13.38
N ASN A 345 -4.01 13.16 12.57
CA ASN A 345 -3.82 11.79 13.06
C ASN A 345 -2.38 11.49 13.52
N VAL A 346 -1.45 12.42 13.29
CA VAL A 346 -0.04 12.30 13.66
C VAL A 346 0.47 13.63 14.20
N SER A 347 1.60 13.60 14.92
CA SER A 347 2.13 14.76 15.68
C SER A 347 2.39 15.98 14.79
N ARG A 348 3.00 15.81 13.60
CA ARG A 348 3.39 16.93 12.74
C ARG A 348 2.20 17.83 12.33
N PRO A 349 1.14 17.36 11.67
CA PRO A 349 0.00 18.20 11.34
C PRO A 349 -0.75 18.72 12.58
N SER A 350 -0.81 17.93 13.67
CA SER A 350 -1.43 18.35 14.91
C SER A 350 -0.71 19.53 15.57
N ILE A 351 0.63 19.51 15.60
CA ILE A 351 1.43 20.61 16.15
C ILE A 351 1.31 21.85 15.28
N VAL A 352 1.40 21.70 13.96
CA VAL A 352 1.25 22.84 13.03
C VAL A 352 -0.11 23.50 13.24
N SER A 353 -1.18 22.72 13.26
CA SER A 353 -2.53 23.23 13.49
C SER A 353 -2.69 23.89 14.87
N LEU A 354 -2.12 23.26 15.92
CA LEU A 354 -2.17 23.79 17.29
C LEU A 354 -1.48 25.14 17.41
N LEU A 355 -0.34 25.32 16.73
CA LEU A 355 0.45 26.56 16.79
C LEU A 355 -0.06 27.65 15.84
N SER A 356 -0.59 27.28 14.68
CA SER A 356 -1.05 28.23 13.65
C SER A 356 -2.55 28.53 13.73
N GLY A 357 -3.35 27.63 14.32
CA GLY A 357 -4.81 27.69 14.28
C GLY A 357 -5.41 27.37 12.91
N VAL A 358 -4.62 26.85 11.98
CA VAL A 358 -5.05 26.46 10.63
C VAL A 358 -5.18 24.93 10.56
N PHE A 359 -6.28 24.44 9.99
CA PHE A 359 -6.61 23.01 9.89
C PHE A 359 -6.51 22.52 8.46
#